data_f1586337d9d78e09bb72950f4892fd27
#
_entry.id   f1586337d9d78e09bb72950f4892fd27
#
_cell.length_a   1.000
_cell.length_b   1.000
_cell.length_c   1.000
_cell.angle_alpha   90.00
_cell.angle_beta   90.00
_cell.angle_gamma   90.00
#
_symmetry.space_group_name_H-M   'P 1'
#
loop_
_entity.id
_entity.type
_entity.pdbx_description
1 polymer ?
#
loop_
_entity_poly.entity_id
_entity_poly.type
_entity_poly.pdbx_seq_one_letter_code
_entity_poly.pdbx_strand_id
1 'polypeptide(L)'
;MPRTHARGIPTLSLIAAFAMHHSIAAAQTPEQEKIWEAQRAQAQADEKVKADLLASQRAARRADPMSWVRTLDPMSPGGWVFRAVGADGSWATFSTDHQLKRSGHLVTAWLRQEFPEPQRSAAGEVYLSDVEKVQYDCATPQARVLLVIFYADNNLAGSQQSEEADPKQVQWDPIVPGTQSEYTFHWICGVSAGARPR
;
A
#
# COMPACT_ATOMS: atom_id res chain seq x y z
N MET A 1 -48.46 38.43 7.60
CA MET A 1 -48.48 38.29 9.05
C MET A 1 -49.24 37.03 9.40
N PRO A 2 -48.64 36.03 9.97
CA PRO A 2 -48.87 35.68 11.36
C PRO A 2 -47.54 35.35 12.11
N ARG A 3 -47.60 35.58 13.41
CA ARG A 3 -46.55 35.40 14.42
C ARG A 3 -46.37 33.93 14.76
N THR A 4 -45.14 33.40 14.72
CA THR A 4 -44.78 32.11 15.27
C THR A 4 -44.11 32.25 16.62
N HIS A 5 -44.71 31.57 17.60
CA HIS A 5 -44.27 31.49 19.00
C HIS A 5 -42.99 30.64 19.12
N ALA A 6 -41.95 31.19 19.69
CA ALA A 6 -40.79 30.45 20.15
C ALA A 6 -41.19 29.71 21.47
N ARG A 7 -41.11 28.36 21.43
CA ARG A 7 -41.17 27.50 22.62
C ARG A 7 -39.74 27.28 23.12
N GLY A 8 -39.48 27.74 24.35
CA GLY A 8 -38.25 27.50 25.07
C GLY A 8 -38.08 26.02 25.41
N ILE A 9 -36.88 25.52 25.18
CA ILE A 9 -36.42 24.18 25.56
C ILE A 9 -35.78 24.33 26.96
N PRO A 10 -36.20 23.56 27.98
CA PRO A 10 -35.54 23.62 29.28
C PRO A 10 -34.16 22.94 29.19
N THR A 11 -33.13 23.68 29.62
CA THR A 11 -31.79 23.18 29.87
C THR A 11 -31.80 22.18 31.03
N LEU A 12 -31.69 20.91 30.72
CA LEU A 12 -31.38 19.86 31.70
C LEU A 12 -29.88 19.97 32.05
N SER A 13 -29.60 20.48 33.26
CA SER A 13 -28.27 20.39 33.86
C SER A 13 -27.96 18.93 34.19
N LEU A 14 -27.11 18.28 33.35
CA LEU A 14 -26.49 17.00 33.70
C LEU A 14 -25.37 17.26 34.71
N ILE A 15 -25.63 17.00 35.97
CA ILE A 15 -24.59 16.87 37.00
C ILE A 15 -23.86 15.56 36.70
N ALA A 16 -22.71 15.65 36.03
CA ALA A 16 -21.82 14.54 35.87
C ALA A 16 -21.16 14.23 37.22
N ALA A 17 -21.64 13.17 37.87
CA ALA A 17 -20.97 12.59 39.03
C ALA A 17 -19.66 11.97 38.55
N PHE A 18 -18.54 12.66 38.79
CA PHE A 18 -17.21 12.10 38.65
C PHE A 18 -17.02 11.02 39.72
N ALA A 19 -17.34 9.78 39.37
CA ALA A 19 -16.92 8.62 40.16
C ALA A 19 -15.39 8.51 40.01
N MET A 20 -14.65 8.99 40.99
CA MET A 20 -13.22 8.74 41.13
C MET A 20 -13.04 7.22 41.34
N HIS A 21 -12.78 6.51 40.24
CA HIS A 21 -12.24 5.16 40.35
C HIS A 21 -10.80 5.29 40.84
N HIS A 22 -10.64 5.22 42.16
CA HIS A 22 -9.33 4.91 42.73
C HIS A 22 -8.99 3.49 42.33
N SER A 23 -8.30 3.35 41.19
CA SER A 23 -7.60 2.10 40.88
C SER A 23 -6.58 1.88 41.99
N ILE A 24 -6.91 1.04 42.93
CA ILE A 24 -5.95 0.48 43.86
C ILE A 24 -5.00 -0.33 42.99
N ALA A 25 -3.86 0.25 42.65
CA ALA A 25 -2.75 -0.50 42.05
C ALA A 25 -2.35 -1.55 43.11
N ALA A 26 -2.89 -2.75 42.96
CA ALA A 26 -2.45 -3.87 43.78
C ALA A 26 -0.94 -4.02 43.59
N ALA A 27 -0.16 -3.86 44.64
CA ALA A 27 1.27 -4.04 44.60
C ALA A 27 1.55 -5.43 44.04
N GLN A 28 2.25 -5.50 42.90
CA GLN A 28 2.59 -6.78 42.28
C GLN A 28 3.46 -7.56 43.23
N THR A 29 3.17 -8.86 43.37
CA THR A 29 4.00 -9.72 44.18
C THR A 29 5.34 -9.94 43.48
N PRO A 30 6.46 -10.21 44.21
CA PRO A 30 7.74 -10.48 43.58
C PRO A 30 7.71 -11.66 42.58
N GLU A 31 6.80 -12.57 42.76
CA GLU A 31 6.59 -13.71 41.84
C GLU A 31 5.92 -13.26 40.52
N GLN A 32 4.93 -12.37 40.60
CA GLN A 32 4.32 -11.77 39.42
C GLN A 32 5.32 -10.94 38.62
N GLU A 33 6.20 -10.21 39.30
CA GLU A 33 7.24 -9.44 38.63
C GLU A 33 8.19 -10.31 37.83
N LYS A 34 8.65 -11.45 38.40
CA LYS A 34 9.48 -12.42 37.68
C LYS A 34 8.79 -13.03 36.48
N ILE A 35 7.49 -13.33 36.56
CA ILE A 35 6.72 -13.83 35.41
C ILE A 35 6.67 -12.79 34.31
N TRP A 36 6.41 -11.53 34.63
CA TRP A 36 6.40 -10.45 33.66
C TRP A 36 7.76 -10.20 33.01
N GLU A 37 8.84 -10.28 33.79
CA GLU A 37 10.19 -10.18 33.23
C GLU A 37 10.49 -11.32 32.27
N ALA A 38 10.14 -12.54 32.61
CA ALA A 38 10.31 -13.71 31.74
C ALA A 38 9.50 -13.59 30.46
N GLN A 39 8.25 -13.12 30.56
CA GLN A 39 7.40 -12.89 29.37
C GLN A 39 7.96 -11.79 28.46
N ARG A 40 8.46 -10.68 29.03
CA ARG A 40 9.11 -9.62 28.26
C ARG A 40 10.39 -10.10 27.58
N ALA A 41 11.20 -10.87 28.27
CA ALA A 41 12.41 -11.45 27.71
C ALA A 41 12.10 -12.43 26.56
N GLN A 42 11.06 -13.24 26.70
CA GLN A 42 10.60 -14.14 25.65
C GLN A 42 10.08 -13.35 24.44
N ALA A 43 9.24 -12.33 24.64
CA ALA A 43 8.72 -11.49 23.56
C ALA A 43 9.86 -10.77 22.81
N GLN A 44 10.88 -10.29 23.51
CA GLN A 44 12.06 -9.68 22.90
C GLN A 44 12.87 -10.70 22.08
N ALA A 45 13.02 -11.92 22.58
CA ALA A 45 13.71 -13.01 21.88
C ALA A 45 12.95 -13.37 20.58
N ASP A 46 11.62 -13.49 20.65
CA ASP A 46 10.77 -13.80 19.49
C ASP A 46 10.83 -12.71 18.43
N GLU A 47 10.77 -11.43 18.83
CA GLU A 47 10.92 -10.29 17.91
C GLU A 47 12.32 -10.27 17.26
N LYS A 48 13.38 -10.60 18.02
CA LYS A 48 14.72 -10.70 17.46
C LYS A 48 14.80 -11.80 16.40
N VAL A 49 14.29 -12.99 16.69
CA VAL A 49 14.28 -14.12 15.73
C VAL A 49 13.53 -13.73 14.46
N LYS A 50 12.37 -13.06 14.57
CA LYS A 50 11.60 -12.57 13.45
C LYS A 50 12.38 -11.52 12.63
N ALA A 51 13.05 -10.58 13.29
CA ALA A 51 13.89 -9.58 12.63
C ALA A 51 15.06 -10.21 11.86
N ASP A 52 15.75 -11.18 12.47
CA ASP A 52 16.87 -11.90 11.86
C ASP A 52 16.41 -12.73 10.64
N LEU A 53 15.23 -13.36 10.71
CA LEU A 53 14.62 -14.08 9.59
C LEU A 53 14.29 -13.12 8.43
N LEU A 54 13.65 -12.00 8.70
CA LEU A 54 13.35 -10.99 7.69
C LEU A 54 14.61 -10.42 7.03
N ALA A 55 15.66 -10.17 7.84
CA ALA A 55 16.95 -9.70 7.31
C ALA A 55 17.58 -10.74 6.37
N SER A 56 17.53 -12.03 6.74
CA SER A 56 18.02 -13.13 5.90
C SER A 56 17.23 -13.24 4.60
N GLN A 57 15.90 -13.14 4.65
CA GLN A 57 15.04 -13.15 3.44
C GLN A 57 15.34 -11.95 2.52
N ARG A 58 15.53 -10.76 3.07
CA ARG A 58 15.94 -9.57 2.31
C ARG A 58 17.30 -9.75 1.65
N ALA A 59 18.27 -10.32 2.35
CA ALA A 59 19.58 -10.61 1.79
C ALA A 59 19.50 -11.61 0.63
N ALA A 60 18.70 -12.67 0.77
CA ALA A 60 18.47 -13.65 -0.29
C ALA A 60 17.81 -13.02 -1.52
N ARG A 61 16.79 -12.14 -1.34
CA ARG A 61 16.14 -11.42 -2.45
C ARG A 61 17.09 -10.45 -3.16
N ARG A 62 17.98 -9.77 -2.42
CA ARG A 62 19.02 -8.92 -3.04
C ARG A 62 20.01 -9.71 -3.87
N ALA A 63 20.35 -10.93 -3.46
CA ALA A 63 21.26 -11.82 -4.20
C ALA A 63 20.58 -12.40 -5.47
N ASP A 64 19.29 -12.74 -5.39
CA ASP A 64 18.46 -13.18 -6.54
C ASP A 64 17.06 -12.56 -6.45
N PRO A 65 16.87 -11.33 -7.00
CA PRO A 65 15.58 -10.65 -7.00
C PRO A 65 14.46 -11.45 -7.66
N MET A 66 14.80 -12.35 -8.59
CA MET A 66 13.82 -13.19 -9.26
C MET A 66 13.39 -14.42 -8.45
N SER A 67 14.07 -14.73 -7.35
CA SER A 67 13.80 -15.94 -6.57
C SER A 67 12.34 -16.01 -6.08
N TRP A 68 11.83 -14.93 -5.54
CA TRP A 68 10.46 -14.85 -5.04
C TRP A 68 9.44 -14.59 -6.16
N VAL A 69 9.83 -13.84 -7.22
CA VAL A 69 8.96 -13.58 -8.38
C VAL A 69 8.53 -14.88 -9.06
N ARG A 70 9.43 -15.87 -9.09
CA ARG A 70 9.11 -17.20 -9.63
C ARG A 70 8.06 -17.96 -8.80
N THR A 71 7.79 -17.54 -7.58
CA THR A 71 6.71 -18.12 -6.74
C THR A 71 5.35 -17.48 -7.00
N LEU A 72 5.32 -16.32 -7.68
CA LEU A 72 4.09 -15.63 -8.06
C LEU A 72 3.44 -16.35 -9.26
N ASP A 73 2.13 -16.32 -9.32
CA ASP A 73 1.39 -16.77 -10.50
C ASP A 73 1.25 -15.62 -11.52
N PRO A 74 2.05 -15.59 -12.59
CA PRO A 74 1.96 -14.55 -13.61
C PRO A 74 0.68 -14.69 -14.45
N MET A 75 0.07 -15.87 -14.47
CA MET A 75 -1.14 -16.18 -15.23
C MET A 75 -2.43 -16.01 -14.40
N SER A 76 -2.33 -15.52 -13.19
CA SER A 76 -3.48 -15.15 -12.35
C SER A 76 -4.49 -14.30 -13.13
N PRO A 77 -5.80 -14.35 -12.84
CA PRO A 77 -6.83 -13.89 -13.76
C PRO A 77 -6.52 -12.52 -14.37
N GLY A 78 -6.54 -12.40 -15.70
CA GLY A 78 -6.33 -11.15 -16.41
C GLY A 78 -5.18 -11.10 -17.42
N GLY A 79 -4.40 -12.18 -17.60
CA GLY A 79 -3.31 -12.23 -18.61
C GLY A 79 -2.17 -11.26 -18.31
N TRP A 80 -1.73 -11.25 -17.05
CA TRP A 80 -0.63 -10.44 -16.58
C TRP A 80 0.71 -10.91 -17.12
N VAL A 81 1.50 -9.99 -17.64
CA VAL A 81 2.85 -10.24 -18.16
C VAL A 81 3.85 -9.54 -17.25
N PHE A 82 4.83 -10.30 -16.75
CA PHE A 82 5.93 -9.76 -15.94
C PHE A 82 6.70 -8.69 -16.72
N ARG A 83 7.04 -7.57 -16.06
CA ARG A 83 7.74 -6.45 -16.67
C ARG A 83 9.05 -6.12 -15.97
N ALA A 84 9.04 -6.04 -14.67
CA ALA A 84 10.22 -5.64 -13.91
C ALA A 84 10.17 -6.15 -12.48
N VAL A 85 11.33 -6.20 -11.85
CA VAL A 85 11.53 -6.44 -10.43
C VAL A 85 12.51 -5.41 -9.88
N GLY A 86 12.30 -4.96 -8.67
CA GLY A 86 13.24 -4.09 -7.96
C GLY A 86 14.61 -4.73 -7.84
N ALA A 87 15.68 -3.93 -7.95
CA ALA A 87 17.05 -4.42 -7.84
C ALA A 87 17.34 -5.12 -6.50
N ASP A 88 16.59 -4.76 -5.46
CA ASP A 88 16.64 -5.37 -4.12
C ASP A 88 15.55 -6.45 -3.91
N GLY A 89 14.74 -6.72 -4.93
CA GLY A 89 13.63 -7.66 -4.88
C GLY A 89 12.45 -7.19 -4.02
N SER A 90 12.32 -5.90 -3.75
CA SER A 90 11.27 -5.35 -2.87
C SER A 90 9.91 -5.20 -3.54
N TRP A 91 9.83 -5.31 -4.87
CA TRP A 91 8.58 -5.26 -5.64
C TRP A 91 8.75 -5.99 -6.98
N ALA A 92 7.63 -6.42 -7.55
CA ALA A 92 7.54 -6.88 -8.94
C ALA A 92 6.34 -6.23 -9.62
N THR A 93 6.49 -5.85 -10.89
CA THR A 93 5.43 -5.23 -11.69
C THR A 93 5.07 -6.12 -12.88
N PHE A 94 3.77 -6.20 -13.10
CA PHE A 94 3.14 -6.86 -14.24
C PHE A 94 2.20 -5.90 -14.93
N SER A 95 1.89 -6.14 -16.19
CA SER A 95 0.92 -5.36 -16.95
C SER A 95 0.14 -6.24 -17.91
N THR A 96 -0.94 -5.70 -18.46
CA THR A 96 -1.73 -6.36 -19.51
C THR A 96 -1.65 -5.57 -20.79
N ASP A 97 -1.13 -6.18 -21.88
CA ASP A 97 -0.97 -5.50 -23.16
C ASP A 97 -2.31 -5.17 -23.83
N HIS A 98 -3.32 -6.02 -23.63
CA HIS A 98 -4.64 -5.89 -24.24
C HIS A 98 -5.54 -4.84 -23.57
N GLN A 99 -5.13 -4.27 -22.44
CA GLN A 99 -5.91 -3.25 -21.71
C GLN A 99 -5.31 -1.84 -21.82
N LEU A 100 -4.33 -1.64 -22.67
CA LEU A 100 -3.80 -0.30 -22.96
C LEU A 100 -4.83 0.49 -23.79
N LYS A 101 -5.26 1.63 -23.25
CA LYS A 101 -6.18 2.55 -23.95
C LYS A 101 -5.45 3.84 -24.27
N ARG A 102 -5.32 4.15 -25.57
CA ARG A 102 -4.69 5.37 -26.06
C ARG A 102 -5.74 6.39 -26.51
N SER A 103 -5.53 7.65 -26.13
CA SER A 103 -6.33 8.81 -26.54
C SER A 103 -5.39 10.01 -26.76
N GLY A 104 -4.97 10.25 -27.99
CA GLY A 104 -3.93 11.21 -28.30
C GLY A 104 -2.61 10.82 -27.64
N HIS A 105 -2.05 11.73 -26.83
CA HIS A 105 -0.82 11.51 -26.06
C HIS A 105 -1.07 10.82 -24.70
N LEU A 106 -2.32 10.64 -24.32
CA LEU A 106 -2.67 9.97 -23.06
C LEU A 106 -2.79 8.46 -23.26
N VAL A 107 -2.18 7.71 -22.35
CA VAL A 107 -2.29 6.25 -22.31
C VAL A 107 -2.76 5.82 -20.93
N THR A 108 -3.84 5.06 -20.89
CA THR A 108 -4.30 4.42 -19.64
C THR A 108 -3.89 2.96 -19.66
N ALA A 109 -3.26 2.52 -18.59
CA ALA A 109 -2.78 1.16 -18.39
C ALA A 109 -3.30 0.60 -17.06
N TRP A 110 -3.37 -0.73 -16.99
CA TRP A 110 -3.51 -1.45 -15.74
C TRP A 110 -2.17 -2.09 -15.39
N LEU A 111 -1.72 -1.84 -14.16
CA LEU A 111 -0.51 -2.40 -13.59
C LEU A 111 -0.90 -3.27 -12.41
N ARG A 112 -0.21 -4.37 -12.21
CA ARG A 112 -0.25 -5.18 -11.00
C ARG A 112 1.11 -5.06 -10.32
N GLN A 113 1.09 -4.77 -9.04
CA GLN A 113 2.29 -4.79 -8.21
C GLN A 113 2.19 -5.92 -7.18
N GLU A 114 3.31 -6.54 -6.92
CA GLU A 114 3.44 -7.58 -5.91
C GLU A 114 4.60 -7.23 -4.98
N PHE A 115 4.43 -7.51 -3.71
CA PHE A 115 5.40 -7.20 -2.67
C PHE A 115 5.71 -8.44 -1.83
N PRO A 116 6.98 -8.74 -1.55
CA PRO A 116 7.35 -9.86 -0.69
C PRO A 116 7.13 -9.57 0.80
N GLU A 117 6.87 -8.33 1.15
CA GLU A 117 6.61 -7.86 2.52
C GLU A 117 5.36 -6.97 2.54
N PRO A 118 4.58 -7.00 3.63
CA PRO A 118 3.38 -6.20 3.74
C PRO A 118 3.64 -4.71 3.57
N GLN A 119 2.84 -4.08 2.73
CA GLN A 119 2.78 -2.63 2.54
C GLN A 119 1.61 -2.04 3.33
N ARG A 120 1.55 -0.70 3.43
CA ARG A 120 0.41 0.01 4.01
C ARG A 120 -0.06 1.11 3.06
N SER A 121 -1.36 1.14 2.81
CA SER A 121 -2.01 2.25 2.10
C SER A 121 -2.06 3.52 2.95
N ALA A 122 -2.44 4.64 2.35
CA ALA A 122 -2.67 5.89 3.08
C ALA A 122 -3.80 5.76 4.12
N ALA A 123 -4.78 4.89 3.90
CA ALA A 123 -5.84 4.58 4.85
C ALA A 123 -5.41 3.60 5.95
N GLY A 124 -4.17 3.07 5.90
CA GLY A 124 -3.61 2.14 6.89
C GLY A 124 -3.85 0.67 6.57
N GLU A 125 -4.47 0.34 5.43
CA GLU A 125 -4.70 -1.03 5.00
C GLU A 125 -3.37 -1.75 4.73
N VAL A 126 -3.30 -2.99 5.15
CA VAL A 126 -2.13 -3.85 4.95
C VAL A 126 -2.36 -4.74 3.74
N TYR A 127 -1.43 -4.74 2.78
CA TYR A 127 -1.55 -5.47 1.54
C TYR A 127 -0.22 -6.07 1.07
N LEU A 128 -0.28 -7.08 0.22
CA LEU A 128 0.86 -7.74 -0.42
C LEU A 128 0.83 -7.65 -1.94
N SER A 129 -0.32 -7.28 -2.53
CA SER A 129 -0.42 -6.95 -3.95
C SER A 129 -1.45 -5.86 -4.19
N ASP A 130 -1.31 -5.16 -5.30
CA ASP A 130 -2.29 -4.20 -5.76
C ASP A 130 -2.46 -4.23 -7.28
N VAL A 131 -3.56 -3.64 -7.72
CA VAL A 131 -3.81 -3.33 -9.13
C VAL A 131 -4.11 -1.86 -9.26
N GLU A 132 -3.34 -1.18 -10.08
CA GLU A 132 -3.46 0.24 -10.34
C GLU A 132 -3.97 0.51 -11.75
N LYS A 133 -4.93 1.43 -11.87
CA LYS A 133 -5.29 2.05 -13.13
C LYS A 133 -4.58 3.38 -13.23
N VAL A 134 -3.55 3.44 -14.07
CA VAL A 134 -2.67 4.60 -14.20
C VAL A 134 -2.88 5.23 -15.56
N GLN A 135 -2.94 6.56 -15.60
CA GLN A 135 -2.91 7.34 -16.84
C GLN A 135 -1.58 8.05 -16.98
N TYR A 136 -0.94 7.86 -18.12
CA TYR A 136 0.33 8.47 -18.50
C TYR A 136 0.10 9.55 -19.55
N ASP A 137 0.80 10.67 -19.43
CA ASP A 137 0.95 11.66 -20.47
C ASP A 137 2.27 11.42 -21.19
N CYS A 138 2.21 10.84 -22.38
CA CYS A 138 3.41 10.49 -23.15
C CYS A 138 4.07 11.69 -23.85
N ALA A 139 3.43 12.86 -23.89
CA ALA A 139 4.02 14.09 -24.38
C ALA A 139 4.82 14.81 -23.31
N THR A 140 4.34 14.76 -22.07
CA THR A 140 5.03 15.31 -20.91
C THR A 140 5.22 14.19 -19.91
N PRO A 141 6.48 13.79 -19.55
CA PRO A 141 6.70 12.63 -18.66
C PRO A 141 6.07 12.80 -17.29
N GLN A 142 4.81 12.40 -17.18
CA GLN A 142 4.02 12.45 -15.95
C GLN A 142 2.94 11.35 -15.96
N ALA A 143 2.50 10.97 -14.78
CA ALA A 143 1.46 9.97 -14.59
C ALA A 143 0.50 10.39 -13.47
N ARG A 144 -0.68 9.78 -13.44
CA ARG A 144 -1.62 9.90 -12.33
C ARG A 144 -2.33 8.58 -12.10
N VAL A 145 -2.52 8.23 -10.85
CA VAL A 145 -3.25 7.03 -10.45
C VAL A 145 -4.73 7.37 -10.35
N LEU A 146 -5.56 6.65 -11.08
CA LEU A 146 -7.01 6.85 -11.13
C LEU A 146 -7.77 5.91 -10.20
N LEU A 147 -7.22 4.72 -9.94
CA LEU A 147 -7.80 3.70 -9.08
C LEU A 147 -6.67 2.81 -8.57
N VAL A 148 -6.73 2.45 -7.31
CA VAL A 148 -5.92 1.37 -6.73
C VAL A 148 -6.86 0.35 -6.09
N ILE A 149 -6.59 -0.93 -6.29
CA ILE A 149 -7.25 -2.03 -5.61
C ILE A 149 -6.18 -2.80 -4.85
N PHE A 150 -6.22 -2.74 -3.53
CA PHE A 150 -5.30 -3.44 -2.64
C PHE A 150 -5.82 -4.83 -2.31
N TYR A 151 -4.94 -5.81 -2.23
CA TYR A 151 -5.24 -7.19 -1.86
C TYR A 151 -4.37 -7.63 -0.69
N ALA A 152 -4.97 -8.29 0.29
CA ALA A 152 -4.26 -8.71 1.50
C ALA A 152 -3.12 -9.67 1.23
N ASP A 153 -3.25 -10.51 0.19
CA ASP A 153 -2.27 -11.54 -0.16
C ASP A 153 -1.66 -11.30 -1.55
N ASN A 154 -0.56 -11.99 -1.85
CA ASN A 154 0.01 -12.01 -3.21
C ASN A 154 -0.95 -12.69 -4.21
N ASN A 155 -0.68 -12.50 -5.50
CA ASN A 155 -1.47 -13.04 -6.63
C ASN A 155 -2.91 -12.50 -6.68
N LEU A 156 -3.12 -11.26 -6.21
CA LEU A 156 -4.45 -10.60 -6.14
C LEU A 156 -5.46 -11.44 -5.35
N ALA A 157 -5.02 -12.05 -4.27
CA ALA A 157 -5.82 -12.90 -3.41
C ALA A 157 -6.16 -12.23 -2.06
N GLY A 158 -7.04 -12.88 -1.30
CA GLY A 158 -7.49 -12.40 0.00
C GLY A 158 -8.56 -11.32 -0.08
N SER A 159 -8.74 -10.58 1.02
CA SER A 159 -9.65 -9.44 1.06
C SER A 159 -9.13 -8.31 0.19
N GLN A 160 -10.05 -7.56 -0.43
CA GLN A 160 -9.70 -6.42 -1.27
C GLN A 160 -10.35 -5.14 -0.77
N GLN A 161 -9.67 -4.01 -1.03
CA GLN A 161 -10.17 -2.66 -0.82
C GLN A 161 -9.75 -1.80 -2.00
N SER A 162 -10.54 -0.76 -2.33
CA SER A 162 -10.24 0.11 -3.47
C SER A 162 -10.31 1.58 -3.08
N GLU A 163 -9.39 2.35 -3.65
CA GLU A 163 -9.37 3.80 -3.59
C GLU A 163 -9.47 4.35 -5.02
N GLU A 164 -10.56 5.08 -5.33
CA GLU A 164 -10.78 5.68 -6.64
C GLU A 164 -10.64 7.19 -6.55
N ALA A 165 -9.83 7.75 -7.41
CA ALA A 165 -9.62 9.19 -7.49
C ALA A 165 -10.51 9.82 -8.59
N ASP A 166 -11.10 10.99 -8.31
CA ASP A 166 -11.74 11.79 -9.34
C ASP A 166 -10.69 12.28 -10.37
N PRO A 167 -10.78 11.87 -11.64
CA PRO A 167 -9.81 12.26 -12.66
C PRO A 167 -9.65 13.76 -12.85
N LYS A 168 -10.62 14.58 -12.40
CA LYS A 168 -10.56 16.03 -12.48
C LYS A 168 -9.79 16.67 -11.32
N GLN A 169 -9.62 15.93 -10.22
CA GLN A 169 -8.99 16.42 -8.98
C GLN A 169 -7.61 15.82 -8.75
N VAL A 170 -7.36 14.62 -9.27
CA VAL A 170 -6.06 13.95 -9.09
C VAL A 170 -4.98 14.70 -9.89
N GLN A 171 -3.90 15.03 -9.20
CA GLN A 171 -2.76 15.73 -9.79
C GLN A 171 -1.93 14.81 -10.67
N TRP A 172 -1.19 15.41 -11.59
CA TRP A 172 -0.18 14.75 -12.37
C TRP A 172 1.15 14.78 -11.62
N ASP A 173 1.72 13.60 -11.40
CA ASP A 173 3.02 13.45 -10.78
C ASP A 173 4.11 13.31 -11.85
N PRO A 174 5.22 14.05 -11.74
CA PRO A 174 6.32 13.92 -12.69
C PRO A 174 6.96 12.53 -12.60
N ILE A 175 7.34 11.98 -13.74
CA ILE A 175 8.13 10.74 -13.80
C ILE A 175 9.56 11.06 -13.37
N VAL A 176 10.00 10.47 -12.26
CA VAL A 176 11.32 10.68 -11.70
C VAL A 176 12.33 9.73 -12.37
N PRO A 177 13.44 10.26 -12.95
CA PRO A 177 14.48 9.44 -13.56
C PRO A 177 15.11 8.43 -12.57
N GLY A 178 15.44 7.23 -13.08
CA GLY A 178 16.03 6.14 -12.29
C GLY A 178 15.05 5.37 -11.42
N THR A 179 13.74 5.62 -11.56
CA THR A 179 12.70 4.94 -10.78
C THR A 179 11.96 3.87 -11.58
N GLN A 180 11.21 3.02 -10.85
CA GLN A 180 10.24 2.10 -11.45
C GLN A 180 9.25 2.82 -12.38
N SER A 181 8.79 4.01 -11.98
CA SER A 181 7.85 4.80 -12.77
C SER A 181 8.42 5.20 -14.12
N GLU A 182 9.71 5.55 -14.22
CA GLU A 182 10.37 5.84 -15.50
C GLU A 182 10.42 4.60 -16.39
N TYR A 183 10.82 3.46 -15.85
CA TYR A 183 10.85 2.21 -16.60
C TYR A 183 9.48 1.86 -17.16
N THR A 184 8.44 1.93 -16.32
CA THR A 184 7.07 1.66 -16.73
C THR A 184 6.57 2.67 -17.77
N PHE A 185 6.87 3.96 -17.60
CA PHE A 185 6.55 5.03 -18.55
C PHE A 185 7.13 4.76 -19.94
N HIS A 186 8.42 4.41 -20.01
CA HIS A 186 9.07 4.11 -21.29
C HIS A 186 8.41 2.95 -22.01
N TRP A 187 8.06 1.91 -21.29
CA TRP A 187 7.36 0.77 -21.86
C TRP A 187 5.94 1.12 -22.32
N ILE A 188 5.14 1.82 -21.48
CA ILE A 188 3.75 2.21 -21.77
C ILE A 188 3.68 3.17 -22.97
N CYS A 189 4.58 4.14 -23.01
CA CYS A 189 4.60 5.16 -24.06
C CYS A 189 5.32 4.70 -25.34
N GLY A 190 5.98 3.55 -25.35
CA GLY A 190 6.76 3.06 -26.50
C GLY A 190 8.03 3.86 -26.75
N VAL A 191 8.55 4.53 -25.73
CA VAL A 191 9.79 5.30 -25.81
C VAL A 191 10.94 4.35 -25.48
N SER A 192 11.88 4.16 -26.40
CA SER A 192 13.07 3.35 -26.11
C SER A 192 13.85 3.96 -24.95
N ALA A 193 14.18 3.16 -23.94
CA ALA A 193 15.05 3.57 -22.86
C ALA A 193 16.41 4.03 -23.46
N GLY A 194 16.65 5.35 -23.48
CA GLY A 194 17.85 5.93 -24.08
C GLY A 194 17.61 7.05 -25.12
N ALA A 195 16.39 7.26 -25.60
CA ALA A 195 16.04 8.46 -26.38
C ALA A 195 15.87 9.64 -25.43
N ARG A 196 16.96 10.30 -25.05
CA ARG A 196 16.86 11.65 -24.43
C ARG A 196 16.16 12.56 -25.43
N PRO A 197 15.12 13.32 -25.05
CA PRO A 197 14.60 14.38 -25.91
C PRO A 197 15.74 15.35 -26.23
N ARG A 198 15.90 15.64 -27.52
CA ARG A 198 16.80 16.68 -28.03
C ARG A 198 16.25 18.06 -27.72
#